data_f1ee303a1ebc95a47b049f4f44f31f81
#
_entry.id   f1ee303a1ebc95a47b049f4f44f31f81
#
_cell.length_a   1.000
_cell.length_b   1.000
_cell.length_c   1.000
_cell.angle_alpha   90.00
_cell.angle_beta   90.00
_cell.angle_gamma   90.00
#
_symmetry.space_group_name_H-M   'P 1'
#
loop_
_entity.id
_entity.type
_entity.pdbx_description
1 polymer ?
#
loop_
_entity_poly.entity_id
_entity_poly.type
_entity_poly.pdbx_seq_one_letter_code
_entity_poly.pdbx_strand_id
1 'polypeptide(L)'
;TNQFTQKTMEALQAAQRLAIEYSNQALEQEHMLVALTQQQDGLIPQLLTKMNVDPGTFEAAAAEKVSQLPHVTGSGRDPDKVYISNELDQALTAAEKQAQQMKDEYISVEHVFMGMLQRPGRVAGELFKQFGITPEKFMQVLSAVRGNQRVTTDNPESTYDALKKYGQDLVEAARANKLDPVIGRDSEIRNVIRILSRKRKN
;
A
#
# COMPACT_ATOMS: atom_id res chain seq x y z
N THR A 1 3.32 -8.95 17.16
CA THR A 1 3.63 -8.21 15.94
C THR A 1 2.64 -8.57 14.84
N ASN A 2 2.00 -7.56 14.26
CA ASN A 2 1.01 -7.80 13.21
C ASN A 2 1.70 -8.18 11.90
N GLN A 3 1.09 -9.13 11.19
CA GLN A 3 1.53 -9.52 9.87
C GLN A 3 0.79 -8.67 8.83
N PHE A 4 1.37 -8.59 7.63
CA PHE A 4 0.74 -7.89 6.52
C PHE A 4 -0.29 -8.78 5.82
N THR A 5 -1.37 -8.20 5.34
CA THR A 5 -2.32 -8.91 4.47
C THR A 5 -1.66 -9.22 3.13
N GLN A 6 -2.27 -10.12 2.36
CA GLN A 6 -1.78 -10.44 1.02
C GLN A 6 -1.76 -9.20 0.12
N LYS A 7 -2.79 -8.38 0.18
CA LYS A 7 -2.86 -7.16 -0.64
C LYS A 7 -1.77 -6.16 -0.25
N THR A 8 -1.46 -6.05 1.05
CA THR A 8 -0.37 -5.19 1.51
C THR A 8 0.97 -5.73 1.01
N MET A 9 1.18 -7.04 1.08
CA MET A 9 2.40 -7.65 0.56
C MET A 9 2.56 -7.43 -0.94
N GLU A 10 1.46 -7.58 -1.69
CA GLU A 10 1.47 -7.32 -3.13
C GLU A 10 1.83 -5.87 -3.43
N ALA A 11 1.30 -4.93 -2.64
CA ALA A 11 1.62 -3.52 -2.82
C ALA A 11 3.09 -3.23 -2.52
N LEU A 12 3.62 -3.80 -1.44
CA LEU A 12 5.04 -3.65 -1.10
C LEU A 12 5.94 -4.20 -2.20
N GLN A 13 5.57 -5.35 -2.75
CA GLN A 13 6.31 -5.96 -3.85
C GLN A 13 6.26 -5.08 -5.10
N ALA A 14 5.08 -4.57 -5.45
CA ALA A 14 4.92 -3.71 -6.61
C ALA A 14 5.71 -2.42 -6.44
N ALA A 15 5.70 -1.85 -5.23
CA ALA A 15 6.47 -0.65 -4.93
C ALA A 15 7.97 -0.90 -5.07
N GLN A 16 8.43 -2.05 -4.60
CA GLN A 16 9.85 -2.43 -4.73
C GLN A 16 10.25 -2.55 -6.19
N ARG A 17 9.41 -3.21 -7.01
CA ARG A 17 9.68 -3.32 -8.44
C ARG A 17 9.75 -1.96 -9.10
N LEU A 18 8.86 -1.05 -8.70
CA LEU A 18 8.85 0.31 -9.25
C LEU A 18 10.13 1.05 -8.89
N ALA A 19 10.59 0.93 -7.66
CA ALA A 19 11.84 1.56 -7.23
C ALA A 19 13.03 1.00 -8.00
N ILE A 20 13.07 -0.30 -8.24
CA ILE A 20 14.13 -0.95 -9.02
C ILE A 20 14.08 -0.46 -10.47
N GLU A 21 12.89 -0.41 -11.06
CA GLU A 21 12.70 0.02 -12.43
C GLU A 21 13.21 1.44 -12.66
N TYR A 22 12.96 2.33 -11.68
CA TYR A 22 13.38 3.73 -11.77
C TYR A 22 14.79 3.95 -11.20
N SER A 23 15.49 2.88 -10.86
CA SER A 23 16.83 2.96 -10.29
C SER A 23 16.90 3.83 -9.03
N ASN A 24 15.86 3.79 -8.22
CA ASN A 24 15.83 4.50 -6.96
C ASN A 24 16.51 3.66 -5.89
N GLN A 25 17.24 4.31 -4.99
CA GLN A 25 17.98 3.62 -3.95
C GLN A 25 17.10 3.23 -2.79
N ALA A 26 16.05 3.98 -2.54
CA ALA A 26 15.17 3.77 -1.41
C ALA A 26 13.73 3.59 -1.86
N LEU A 27 12.99 2.80 -1.08
CA LEU A 27 11.55 2.63 -1.24
C LEU A 27 10.88 3.76 -0.46
N GLU A 28 10.21 4.65 -1.19
CA GLU A 28 9.61 5.84 -0.64
C GLU A 28 8.10 5.70 -0.52
N GLN A 29 7.47 6.63 0.19
CA GLN A 29 6.02 6.64 0.32
C GLN A 29 5.33 6.78 -1.03
N GLU A 30 5.88 7.57 -1.95
CA GLU A 30 5.27 7.75 -3.28
C GLU A 30 5.27 6.47 -4.08
N HIS A 31 6.25 5.58 -3.91
CA HIS A 31 6.20 4.25 -4.53
C HIS A 31 5.01 3.46 -4.01
N MET A 32 4.77 3.53 -2.69
CA MET A 32 3.63 2.83 -2.09
C MET A 32 2.31 3.41 -2.57
N LEU A 33 2.22 4.72 -2.71
CA LEU A 33 1.00 5.36 -3.20
C LEU A 33 0.67 4.89 -4.60
N VAL A 34 1.67 4.81 -5.49
CA VAL A 34 1.45 4.28 -6.83
C VAL A 34 0.98 2.83 -6.75
N ALA A 35 1.69 2.01 -5.98
CA ALA A 35 1.38 0.57 -5.89
C ALA A 35 -0.03 0.32 -5.36
N LEU A 36 -0.44 1.06 -4.32
CA LEU A 36 -1.76 0.90 -3.72
C LEU A 36 -2.87 1.33 -4.67
N THR A 37 -2.64 2.38 -5.46
CA THR A 37 -3.65 2.87 -6.40
C THR A 37 -3.71 2.03 -7.67
N GLN A 38 -2.67 1.28 -7.99
CA GLN A 38 -2.65 0.39 -9.16
C GLN A 38 -3.37 -0.93 -8.95
N GLN A 39 -3.67 -1.30 -7.71
CA GLN A 39 -4.33 -2.57 -7.45
C GLN A 39 -5.73 -2.57 -8.06
N GLN A 40 -5.96 -3.48 -8.99
CA GLN A 40 -7.26 -3.60 -9.64
C GLN A 40 -8.28 -4.07 -8.61
N ASP A 41 -9.44 -3.42 -8.61
CA ASP A 41 -10.51 -3.70 -7.66
C ASP A 41 -10.02 -3.59 -6.21
N GLY A 42 -8.96 -2.80 -6.00
CA GLY A 42 -8.40 -2.63 -4.67
C GLY A 42 -9.22 -1.68 -3.82
N LEU A 43 -9.01 -1.79 -2.53
CA LEU A 43 -9.74 -0.96 -1.56
C LEU A 43 -9.36 0.51 -1.67
N ILE A 44 -8.07 0.81 -1.88
CA ILE A 44 -7.61 2.21 -1.91
C ILE A 44 -8.25 2.99 -3.06
N PRO A 45 -8.27 2.48 -4.30
CA PRO A 45 -8.98 3.19 -5.36
C PRO A 45 -10.45 3.44 -5.03
N GLN A 46 -11.14 2.50 -4.41
CA GLN A 46 -12.52 2.69 -3.99
C GLN A 46 -12.66 3.81 -2.97
N LEU A 47 -11.78 3.84 -1.99
CA LEU A 47 -11.83 4.87 -0.94
C LEU A 47 -11.54 6.24 -1.52
N LEU A 48 -10.59 6.34 -2.48
CA LEU A 48 -10.30 7.59 -3.17
C LEU A 48 -11.54 8.09 -3.90
N THR A 49 -12.21 7.22 -4.64
CA THR A 49 -13.44 7.58 -5.36
C THR A 49 -14.49 8.11 -4.39
N LYS A 50 -14.62 7.49 -3.22
CA LYS A 50 -15.59 7.94 -2.21
C LYS A 50 -15.22 9.29 -1.61
N MET A 51 -13.96 9.68 -1.70
CA MET A 51 -13.51 11.00 -1.28
C MET A 51 -13.52 12.01 -2.43
N ASN A 52 -14.15 11.67 -3.56
CA ASN A 52 -14.20 12.48 -4.77
C ASN A 52 -12.81 12.73 -5.36
N VAL A 53 -11.91 11.76 -5.21
CA VAL A 53 -10.59 11.80 -5.81
C VAL A 53 -10.53 10.73 -6.88
N ASP A 54 -10.23 11.13 -8.11
CA ASP A 54 -10.08 10.17 -9.21
C ASP A 54 -8.81 9.35 -9.00
N PRO A 55 -8.92 8.02 -8.87
CA PRO A 55 -7.75 7.19 -8.60
C PRO A 55 -6.67 7.29 -9.68
N GLY A 56 -7.07 7.37 -10.94
CA GLY A 56 -6.11 7.48 -12.04
C GLY A 56 -5.34 8.77 -12.00
N THR A 57 -6.01 9.88 -11.69
CA THR A 57 -5.35 11.18 -11.58
C THR A 57 -4.39 11.21 -10.39
N PHE A 58 -4.80 10.64 -9.27
CA PHE A 58 -3.93 10.55 -8.10
C PHE A 58 -2.70 9.68 -8.38
N GLU A 59 -2.93 8.52 -9.01
CA GLU A 59 -1.85 7.61 -9.37
C GLU A 59 -0.85 8.30 -10.30
N ALA A 60 -1.34 9.01 -11.32
CA ALA A 60 -0.47 9.72 -12.26
C ALA A 60 0.37 10.77 -11.55
N ALA A 61 -0.23 11.50 -10.61
CA ALA A 61 0.50 12.52 -9.84
C ALA A 61 1.58 11.88 -8.96
N ALA A 62 1.27 10.75 -8.33
CA ALA A 62 2.25 10.03 -7.52
C ALA A 62 3.36 9.45 -8.39
N ALA A 63 3.02 8.90 -9.56
CA ALA A 63 4.01 8.36 -10.50
C ALA A 63 4.95 9.45 -11.01
N GLU A 64 4.44 10.64 -11.24
CA GLU A 64 5.28 11.77 -11.63
C GLU A 64 6.31 12.10 -10.54
N LYS A 65 5.89 12.05 -9.27
CA LYS A 65 6.82 12.28 -8.17
C LYS A 65 7.90 11.20 -8.11
N VAL A 66 7.53 9.95 -8.40
CA VAL A 66 8.51 8.86 -8.48
C VAL A 66 9.53 9.15 -9.58
N SER A 67 9.07 9.62 -10.74
CA SER A 67 9.95 9.93 -11.86
C SER A 67 10.95 11.04 -11.56
N GLN A 68 10.64 11.88 -10.57
CA GLN A 68 11.51 12.99 -10.16
C GLN A 68 12.55 12.58 -9.12
N LEU A 69 12.47 11.37 -8.60
CA LEU A 69 13.46 10.88 -7.63
C LEU A 69 14.82 10.67 -8.29
N PRO A 70 15.91 10.88 -7.55
CA PRO A 70 17.23 10.63 -8.11
C PRO A 70 17.41 9.19 -8.57
N HIS A 71 18.01 9.04 -9.74
CA HIS A 71 18.37 7.74 -10.30
C HIS A 71 19.80 7.41 -9.89
N VAL A 72 19.99 6.29 -9.22
CA VAL A 72 21.31 5.83 -8.82
C VAL A 72 21.81 4.88 -9.90
N THR A 73 22.80 5.32 -10.66
CA THR A 73 23.43 4.51 -11.70
C THR A 73 24.89 4.31 -11.33
N GLY A 74 25.41 3.14 -11.63
CA GLY A 74 26.81 2.84 -11.34
C GLY A 74 27.04 1.37 -11.12
N SER A 75 28.29 0.97 -11.25
CA SER A 75 28.68 -0.44 -11.19
C SER A 75 28.61 -1.03 -9.79
N GLY A 76 28.50 -0.21 -8.76
CA GLY A 76 28.40 -0.69 -7.39
C GLY A 76 26.99 -0.86 -6.90
N ARG A 77 26.00 -0.57 -7.74
CA ARG A 77 24.60 -0.66 -7.31
C ARG A 77 24.10 -2.10 -7.43
N ASP A 78 23.53 -2.58 -6.34
CA ASP A 78 22.86 -3.87 -6.33
C ASP A 78 21.35 -3.61 -6.46
N PRO A 79 20.72 -3.97 -7.60
CA PRO A 79 19.31 -3.70 -7.82
C PRO A 79 18.39 -4.43 -6.85
N ASP A 80 18.89 -5.50 -6.22
CA ASP A 80 18.10 -6.22 -5.23
C ASP A 80 18.14 -5.59 -3.84
N LYS A 81 18.95 -4.53 -3.66
CA LYS A 81 19.09 -3.85 -2.37
C LYS A 81 18.42 -2.49 -2.41
N VAL A 82 17.10 -2.51 -2.31
CA VAL A 82 16.34 -1.28 -2.13
C VAL A 82 15.99 -1.18 -0.66
N TYR A 83 16.40 -0.08 -0.04
CA TYR A 83 16.19 0.14 1.38
C TYR A 83 14.89 0.89 1.60
N ILE A 84 14.23 0.62 2.71
CA ILE A 84 13.03 1.37 3.06
C ILE A 84 13.46 2.71 3.63
N SER A 85 12.88 3.80 3.10
CA SER A 85 13.19 5.13 3.59
C SER A 85 12.70 5.31 5.03
N ASN A 86 13.28 6.26 5.73
CA ASN A 86 12.83 6.58 7.09
C ASN A 86 11.35 6.99 7.10
N GLU A 87 10.94 7.77 6.11
CA GLU A 87 9.57 8.24 6.00
C GLU A 87 8.60 7.08 5.81
N LEU A 88 8.93 6.12 4.96
CA LEU A 88 8.08 4.95 4.77
C LEU A 88 8.10 4.06 6.02
N ASP A 89 9.25 3.90 6.65
CA ASP A 89 9.34 3.11 7.88
C ASP A 89 8.45 3.70 8.98
N GLN A 90 8.46 5.02 9.13
CA GLN A 90 7.59 5.70 10.09
C GLN A 90 6.13 5.49 9.78
N ALA A 91 5.75 5.54 8.49
CA ALA A 91 4.37 5.30 8.08
C ALA A 91 3.95 3.86 8.35
N LEU A 92 4.84 2.89 8.12
CA LEU A 92 4.53 1.49 8.40
C LEU A 92 4.40 1.23 9.91
N THR A 93 5.22 1.90 10.72
CA THR A 93 5.09 1.83 12.17
C THR A 93 3.74 2.41 12.62
N ALA A 94 3.36 3.54 12.04
CA ALA A 94 2.05 4.15 12.33
C ALA A 94 0.91 3.23 11.87
N ALA A 95 1.09 2.54 10.74
CA ALA A 95 0.10 1.58 10.24
C ALA A 95 -0.11 0.43 11.23
N GLU A 96 0.98 -0.06 11.80
CA GLU A 96 0.91 -1.13 12.80
C GLU A 96 0.13 -0.65 14.04
N LYS A 97 0.42 0.55 14.51
CA LYS A 97 -0.30 1.13 15.64
C LYS A 97 -1.79 1.32 15.30
N GLN A 98 -2.08 1.75 14.10
CA GLN A 98 -3.45 1.93 13.66
C GLN A 98 -4.21 0.59 13.67
N ALA A 99 -3.57 -0.47 13.18
CA ALA A 99 -4.16 -1.80 13.20
C ALA A 99 -4.45 -2.25 14.63
N GLN A 100 -3.51 -2.01 15.55
CA GLN A 100 -3.70 -2.35 16.96
C GLN A 100 -4.86 -1.57 17.58
N GLN A 101 -4.95 -0.28 17.29
CA GLN A 101 -6.03 0.56 17.81
C GLN A 101 -7.40 0.09 17.30
N MET A 102 -7.46 -0.39 16.07
CA MET A 102 -8.67 -0.91 15.48
C MET A 102 -8.94 -2.37 15.84
N LYS A 103 -8.05 -2.97 16.63
CA LYS A 103 -8.13 -4.38 17.05
C LYS A 103 -8.10 -5.32 15.85
N ASP A 104 -7.33 -4.95 14.85
CA ASP A 104 -7.12 -5.77 13.66
C ASP A 104 -5.88 -6.64 13.86
N GLU A 105 -5.93 -7.87 13.36
CA GLU A 105 -4.84 -8.83 13.53
C GLU A 105 -3.78 -8.70 12.47
N TYR A 106 -4.11 -8.08 11.33
CA TYR A 106 -3.18 -7.91 10.21
C TYR A 106 -3.12 -6.44 9.82
N ILE A 107 -1.98 -6.05 9.26
CA ILE A 107 -1.81 -4.72 8.69
C ILE A 107 -2.29 -4.77 7.25
N SER A 108 -3.43 -4.15 6.98
CA SER A 108 -4.04 -4.12 5.66
C SER A 108 -3.71 -2.82 4.93
N VAL A 109 -4.12 -2.72 3.67
CA VAL A 109 -3.77 -1.56 2.83
C VAL A 109 -4.31 -0.26 3.41
N GLU A 110 -5.47 -0.28 4.05
CA GLU A 110 -6.03 0.93 4.65
C GLU A 110 -5.19 1.41 5.83
N HIS A 111 -4.60 0.50 6.59
CA HIS A 111 -3.70 0.88 7.68
C HIS A 111 -2.45 1.56 7.13
N VAL A 112 -1.91 1.02 6.05
CA VAL A 112 -0.71 1.60 5.43
C VAL A 112 -1.01 3.00 4.90
N PHE A 113 -2.14 3.17 4.22
CA PHE A 113 -2.54 4.48 3.71
C PHE A 113 -2.75 5.47 4.85
N MET A 114 -3.44 5.04 5.92
CA MET A 114 -3.64 5.89 7.10
C MET A 114 -2.30 6.23 7.75
N GLY A 115 -1.36 5.28 7.81
CA GLY A 115 -0.04 5.52 8.35
C GLY A 115 0.70 6.62 7.59
N MET A 116 0.58 6.63 6.27
CA MET A 116 1.17 7.69 5.45
C MET A 116 0.47 9.03 5.67
N LEU A 117 -0.85 9.00 5.90
CA LEU A 117 -1.58 10.23 6.22
C LEU A 117 -1.17 10.81 7.57
N GLN A 118 -0.89 9.96 8.54
CA GLN A 118 -0.50 10.39 9.89
C GLN A 118 0.98 10.79 9.96
N ARG A 119 1.82 10.16 9.17
CA ARG A 119 3.25 10.42 9.13
C ARG A 119 3.70 10.66 7.69
N PRO A 120 3.20 11.73 7.04
CA PRO A 120 3.53 11.95 5.64
C PRO A 120 4.95 12.45 5.49
N GLY A 121 5.66 11.90 4.51
CA GLY A 121 6.88 12.52 4.04
C GLY A 121 6.54 13.80 3.27
N ARG A 122 7.56 14.54 2.87
CA ARG A 122 7.36 15.81 2.17
C ARG A 122 6.53 15.61 0.89
N VAL A 123 6.89 14.63 0.08
CA VAL A 123 6.25 14.42 -1.21
C VAL A 123 4.82 13.89 -1.05
N ALA A 124 4.64 12.88 -0.19
CA ALA A 124 3.31 12.35 0.08
C ALA A 124 2.41 13.42 0.69
N GLY A 125 2.96 14.23 1.58
CA GLY A 125 2.20 15.34 2.19
C GLY A 125 1.72 16.34 1.16
N GLU A 126 2.56 16.68 0.20
CA GLU A 126 2.18 17.57 -0.91
C GLU A 126 1.04 16.96 -1.73
N LEU A 127 1.12 15.65 -2.04
CA LEU A 127 0.08 14.96 -2.79
C LEU A 127 -1.24 14.95 -2.03
N PHE A 128 -1.21 14.60 -0.76
CA PHE A 128 -2.44 14.60 0.05
C PHE A 128 -3.07 15.98 0.10
N LYS A 129 -2.26 17.01 0.26
CA LYS A 129 -2.76 18.38 0.30
C LYS A 129 -3.36 18.78 -1.05
N GLN A 130 -2.68 18.44 -2.14
CA GLN A 130 -3.14 18.75 -3.49
C GLN A 130 -4.53 18.16 -3.76
N PHE A 131 -4.78 16.96 -3.29
CA PHE A 131 -6.04 16.26 -3.54
C PHE A 131 -7.03 16.38 -2.40
N GLY A 132 -6.69 17.12 -1.35
CA GLY A 132 -7.59 17.34 -0.23
C GLY A 132 -7.86 16.10 0.60
N ILE A 133 -6.89 15.20 0.68
CA ILE A 133 -7.03 13.96 1.44
C ILE A 133 -6.50 14.20 2.85
N THR A 134 -7.37 13.98 3.84
CA THR A 134 -7.00 14.13 5.26
C THR A 134 -7.27 12.82 5.99
N PRO A 135 -6.62 12.60 7.15
CA PRO A 135 -6.92 11.41 7.95
C PRO A 135 -8.41 11.30 8.31
N GLU A 136 -9.05 12.43 8.62
CA GLU A 136 -10.45 12.46 9.01
C GLU A 136 -11.36 12.03 7.87
N LYS A 137 -11.14 12.57 6.68
CA LYS A 137 -11.93 12.19 5.50
C LYS A 137 -11.72 10.71 5.15
N PHE A 138 -10.48 10.26 5.23
CA PHE A 138 -10.16 8.87 4.92
C PHE A 138 -10.84 7.93 5.91
N MET A 139 -10.76 8.24 7.20
CA MET A 139 -11.38 7.41 8.23
C MET A 139 -12.91 7.38 8.06
N GLN A 140 -13.51 8.49 7.65
CA GLN A 140 -14.95 8.56 7.45
C GLN A 140 -15.40 7.59 6.35
N VAL A 141 -14.73 7.61 5.19
CA VAL A 141 -15.09 6.71 4.10
C VAL A 141 -14.71 5.27 4.42
N LEU A 142 -13.61 5.07 5.11
CA LEU A 142 -13.20 3.73 5.53
C LEU A 142 -14.24 3.10 6.47
N SER A 143 -14.71 3.85 7.44
CA SER A 143 -15.73 3.37 8.37
C SER A 143 -17.01 2.98 7.64
N ALA A 144 -17.40 3.75 6.63
CA ALA A 144 -18.57 3.44 5.83
C ALA A 144 -18.42 2.12 5.05
N VAL A 145 -17.19 1.82 4.62
CA VAL A 145 -16.93 0.59 3.87
C VAL A 145 -16.80 -0.62 4.78
N ARG A 146 -16.05 -0.48 5.86
CA ARG A 146 -15.78 -1.60 6.77
C ARG A 146 -16.91 -1.90 7.74
N GLY A 147 -17.63 -0.86 8.18
CA GLY A 147 -18.62 -1.03 9.24
C GLY A 147 -17.95 -1.55 10.50
N ASN A 148 -18.49 -2.64 11.06
CA ASN A 148 -17.96 -3.24 12.28
C ASN A 148 -17.01 -4.41 12.03
N GLN A 149 -16.62 -4.62 10.79
CA GLN A 149 -15.73 -5.74 10.47
C GLN A 149 -14.32 -5.51 11.01
N ARG A 150 -13.69 -6.61 11.41
CA ARG A 150 -12.30 -6.60 11.86
C ARG A 150 -11.45 -7.40 10.88
N VAL A 151 -10.17 -7.04 10.78
CA VAL A 151 -9.21 -7.76 9.96
C VAL A 151 -8.72 -8.97 10.77
N THR A 152 -9.27 -10.13 10.48
CA THR A 152 -8.93 -11.37 11.19
C THR A 152 -8.30 -12.40 10.27
N THR A 153 -8.19 -12.10 8.98
CA THR A 153 -7.59 -12.98 7.99
C THR A 153 -6.54 -12.21 7.20
N ASP A 154 -5.79 -12.92 6.37
CA ASP A 154 -4.79 -12.29 5.53
C ASP A 154 -5.35 -11.73 4.22
N ASN A 155 -6.66 -11.82 4.00
CA ASN A 155 -7.31 -11.31 2.79
C ASN A 155 -8.65 -10.62 3.09
N PRO A 156 -8.67 -9.64 4.02
CA PRO A 156 -9.91 -8.97 4.41
C PRO A 156 -10.41 -7.99 3.37
N GLU A 157 -9.50 -7.38 2.60
CA GLU A 157 -9.85 -6.36 1.63
C GLU A 157 -10.78 -6.90 0.55
N SER A 158 -10.59 -8.15 0.16
CA SER A 158 -11.49 -8.82 -0.78
C SER A 158 -12.89 -9.02 -0.20
N THR A 159 -12.98 -9.25 1.10
CA THR A 159 -14.26 -9.43 1.78
C THR A 159 -15.06 -8.13 1.77
N TYR A 160 -14.42 -6.99 2.02
CA TYR A 160 -15.10 -5.70 1.97
C TYR A 160 -15.66 -5.44 0.58
N ASP A 161 -14.86 -5.75 -0.44
CA ASP A 161 -15.25 -5.56 -1.83
C ASP A 161 -16.42 -6.43 -2.20
N ALA A 162 -16.36 -7.71 -1.81
CA ALA A 162 -17.42 -8.68 -2.10
C ALA A 162 -18.75 -8.26 -1.48
N LEU A 163 -18.73 -7.72 -0.26
CA LEU A 163 -19.93 -7.28 0.41
C LEU A 163 -20.61 -6.11 -0.28
N LYS A 164 -19.86 -5.31 -1.03
CA LYS A 164 -20.40 -4.14 -1.73
C LYS A 164 -20.94 -4.45 -3.10
N LYS A 165 -20.39 -5.43 -3.77
CA LYS A 165 -20.64 -5.65 -5.20
C LYS A 165 -21.55 -6.81 -5.51
N TYR A 166 -22.07 -7.48 -4.52
CA TYR A 166 -22.99 -8.59 -4.69
C TYR A 166 -22.36 -9.81 -5.38
N GLY A 167 -23.20 -10.81 -5.68
CA GLY A 167 -22.76 -12.09 -6.15
C GLY A 167 -21.93 -12.09 -7.44
N GLN A 168 -22.12 -11.10 -8.28
CA GLN A 168 -21.37 -10.99 -9.51
C GLN A 168 -19.86 -10.81 -9.22
N ASP A 169 -19.57 -10.02 -8.22
CA ASP A 169 -18.17 -9.74 -7.87
C ASP A 169 -17.56 -10.86 -7.03
N LEU A 170 -18.39 -11.63 -6.35
CA LEU A 170 -17.89 -12.83 -5.67
C LEU A 170 -17.30 -13.82 -6.68
N VAL A 171 -17.92 -13.94 -7.86
CA VAL A 171 -17.40 -14.80 -8.91
C VAL A 171 -16.06 -14.25 -9.42
N GLU A 172 -15.99 -12.95 -9.64
CA GLU A 172 -14.75 -12.31 -10.09
C GLU A 172 -13.65 -12.40 -9.04
N ALA A 173 -13.98 -12.19 -7.79
CA ALA A 173 -13.02 -12.32 -6.70
C ALA A 173 -12.48 -13.75 -6.61
N ALA A 174 -13.36 -14.74 -6.76
CA ALA A 174 -12.94 -16.14 -6.77
C ALA A 174 -12.04 -16.44 -7.98
N ARG A 175 -12.37 -15.84 -9.12
CA ARG A 175 -11.58 -16.00 -10.33
C ARG A 175 -10.21 -15.34 -10.18
N ALA A 176 -10.18 -14.16 -9.62
CA ALA A 176 -8.93 -13.45 -9.35
C ALA A 176 -8.04 -14.23 -8.40
N ASN A 177 -8.63 -14.82 -7.36
CA ASN A 177 -7.88 -15.62 -6.41
C ASN A 177 -7.30 -16.89 -7.06
N LYS A 178 -8.02 -17.46 -8.02
CA LYS A 178 -7.53 -18.61 -8.75
C LYS A 178 -6.46 -18.25 -9.76
N LEU A 179 -6.54 -17.06 -10.30
CA LEU A 179 -5.61 -16.58 -11.31
C LEU A 179 -4.40 -15.90 -10.70
N ASP A 180 -4.40 -15.66 -9.39
CA ASP A 180 -3.29 -15.00 -8.74
C ASP A 180 -2.10 -15.96 -8.67
N PRO A 181 -1.13 -15.84 -9.58
CA PRO A 181 0.01 -16.73 -9.58
C PRO A 181 1.01 -16.22 -8.55
N VAL A 182 0.70 -16.45 -7.31
CA VAL A 182 1.67 -16.17 -6.24
C VAL A 182 2.90 -17.03 -6.44
N ILE A 183 2.75 -18.07 -7.24
CA ILE A 183 3.85 -18.97 -7.61
C ILE A 183 4.92 -18.18 -8.35
N GLY A 184 6.14 -18.22 -7.84
CA GLY A 184 7.27 -17.51 -8.42
C GLY A 184 7.54 -16.14 -7.84
N ARG A 185 6.62 -15.62 -7.02
CA ARG A 185 6.79 -14.31 -6.38
C ARG A 185 7.20 -14.42 -4.91
N ASP A 186 7.24 -15.64 -4.39
CA ASP A 186 7.56 -15.85 -2.98
C ASP A 186 8.91 -15.26 -2.60
N SER A 187 9.90 -15.39 -3.50
CA SER A 187 11.24 -14.87 -3.22
C SER A 187 11.24 -13.35 -3.11
N GLU A 188 10.47 -12.66 -3.98
CA GLU A 188 10.37 -11.21 -3.96
C GLU A 188 9.66 -10.73 -2.70
N ILE A 189 8.59 -11.43 -2.32
CA ILE A 189 7.85 -11.11 -1.10
C ILE A 189 8.75 -11.31 0.11
N ARG A 190 9.51 -12.39 0.14
CA ARG A 190 10.46 -12.65 1.22
C ARG A 190 11.54 -11.59 1.30
N ASN A 191 11.99 -11.09 0.15
CA ASN A 191 12.98 -10.01 0.12
C ASN A 191 12.43 -8.73 0.74
N VAL A 192 11.19 -8.39 0.42
CA VAL A 192 10.52 -7.23 1.02
C VAL A 192 10.41 -7.42 2.52
N ILE A 193 9.99 -8.60 2.97
CA ILE A 193 9.87 -8.89 4.39
C ILE A 193 11.23 -8.75 5.08
N ARG A 194 12.29 -9.26 4.48
CA ARG A 194 13.64 -9.15 5.05
C ARG A 194 14.10 -7.71 5.16
N ILE A 195 13.83 -6.91 4.13
CA ILE A 195 14.18 -5.48 4.14
C ILE A 195 13.45 -4.78 5.29
N LEU A 196 12.15 -5.03 5.42
CA LEU A 196 11.35 -4.46 6.51
C LEU A 196 11.87 -4.90 7.87
N SER A 197 12.16 -6.18 8.02
CA SER A 197 12.64 -6.72 9.29
C SER A 197 13.99 -6.11 9.69
N ARG A 198 14.91 -5.95 8.73
CA ARG A 198 16.20 -5.31 8.99
C ARG A 198 16.04 -3.88 9.44
N LYS A 199 15.19 -3.14 8.76
CA LYS A 199 14.97 -1.73 9.06
C LYS A 199 14.43 -1.57 10.48
N ARG A 200 13.53 -2.47 10.87
CA ARG A 200 12.92 -2.40 12.20
C ARG A 200 13.87 -2.81 13.32
N LYS A 201 14.83 -3.65 13.03
CA LYS A 201 15.80 -4.10 14.02
C LYS A 201 16.88 -3.04 14.28
N ASN A 202 17.05 -2.16 13.35
CA ASN A 202 18.02 -1.09 13.47
C ASN A 202 17.33 0.19 13.95
#